data_a53bfeb9310fd3083386c3cf157061ef
#
_entry.id   a53bfeb9310fd3083386c3cf157061ef
#
_cell.length_a   1.000
_cell.length_b   1.000
_cell.length_c   1.000
_cell.angle_alpha   90.00
_cell.angle_beta   90.00
_cell.angle_gamma   90.00
#
_symmetry.space_group_name_H-M   'P 1'
#
loop_
_entity.id
_entity.type
_entity.pdbx_description
1 polymer ?
#
loop_
_entity_poly.entity_id
_entity_poly.type
_entity_poly.pdbx_seq_one_letter_code
_entity_poly.pdbx_strand_id
1 'polypeptide(L)'
;MTMKTNNRLSDDRREAFYAEMHALLGAGLDFSSAFRLLIDSESDTRTRSLLEELYADVVRGMTLDQAMRRSGAFRPFECGVIRIGERTGRLARTLDFLRDYYRKRAAQRRMIASAVSYPTVILGVAVAVVAFMLAVVVPMFEEVYARMGTDMPALTQTVIALSRVFPAYAVAAGIAMAALFILYRTYRSREEVQRLSAAIILRMPIAGAIVRKNMQAQCCKMLDMLCAAGVPLLTAIQMMREVIAFYPYRKSLDTIARRLEKGYAFAEALECFPELYDRKLTAIVRVAEQTNRLPEMMRQQADALTEELQYAIRRMGTMIEPSLILIVGILVAVILIAMYMPMFSLAGFIN
;
A
#
# COMPACT_ATOMS: atom_id res chain seq x y z
N MET A 1 6.11 -21.42 26.69
CA MET A 1 5.61 -21.13 25.31
C MET A 1 4.63 -19.97 25.42
N THR A 2 5.17 -18.75 25.53
CA THR A 2 4.39 -17.51 25.80
C THR A 2 3.82 -17.01 24.48
N MET A 3 2.50 -16.94 24.39
CA MET A 3 1.77 -16.29 23.30
C MET A 3 2.32 -14.86 23.11
N LYS A 4 3.10 -14.62 22.07
CA LYS A 4 3.40 -13.27 21.59
C LYS A 4 2.10 -12.65 21.08
N THR A 5 1.33 -12.08 21.95
CA THR A 5 0.27 -11.12 21.62
C THR A 5 0.85 -10.12 20.64
N ASN A 6 0.09 -9.80 19.60
CA ASN A 6 0.49 -8.90 18.51
C ASN A 6 0.67 -7.46 19.05
N ASN A 7 1.78 -7.20 19.71
CA ASN A 7 2.10 -5.96 20.46
C ASN A 7 2.64 -4.86 19.54
N ARG A 8 2.32 -4.95 18.23
CA ARG A 8 2.81 -3.96 17.25
C ARG A 8 1.97 -2.71 17.29
N LEU A 9 2.62 -1.59 17.60
CA LEU A 9 2.02 -0.26 17.47
C LEU A 9 1.52 -0.01 16.04
N SER A 10 0.39 0.68 15.89
CA SER A 10 -0.07 1.19 14.60
C SER A 10 0.86 2.29 14.08
N ASP A 11 0.83 2.55 12.78
CA ASP A 11 1.67 3.60 12.19
C ASP A 11 1.30 4.99 12.76
N ASP A 12 0.01 5.25 13.04
CA ASP A 12 -0.45 6.51 13.67
C ASP A 12 0.05 6.65 15.12
N ARG A 13 0.06 5.56 15.91
CA ARG A 13 0.62 5.56 17.27
C ARG A 13 2.14 5.76 17.29
N ARG A 14 2.83 5.23 16.29
CA ARG A 14 4.28 5.49 16.12
C ARG A 14 4.55 6.94 15.78
N GLU A 15 3.75 7.52 14.88
CA GLU A 15 3.87 8.95 14.55
C GLU A 15 3.72 9.80 15.80
N ALA A 16 2.66 9.57 16.60
CA ALA A 16 2.41 10.28 17.85
C ALA A 16 3.59 10.15 18.83
N PHE A 17 4.04 8.92 19.10
CA PHE A 17 5.18 8.66 19.98
C PHE A 17 6.44 9.43 19.56
N TYR A 18 6.81 9.37 18.26
CA TYR A 18 8.00 10.08 17.78
C TYR A 18 7.81 11.59 17.77
N ALA A 19 6.61 12.10 17.50
CA ALA A 19 6.29 13.51 17.50
C ALA A 19 6.39 14.09 18.92
N GLU A 20 5.81 13.43 19.88
CA GLU A 20 5.81 13.87 21.28
C GLU A 20 7.22 13.79 21.88
N MET A 21 7.94 12.68 21.68
CA MET A 21 9.33 12.56 22.11
C MET A 21 10.23 13.64 21.49
N HIS A 22 10.08 13.89 20.19
CA HIS A 22 10.83 14.95 19.52
C HIS A 22 10.54 16.32 20.12
N ALA A 23 9.25 16.64 20.35
CA ALA A 23 8.82 17.92 20.91
C ALA A 23 9.37 18.14 22.33
N LEU A 24 9.26 17.11 23.19
CA LEU A 24 9.71 17.20 24.58
C LEU A 24 11.24 17.34 24.70
N LEU A 25 12.01 16.52 23.96
CA LEU A 25 13.46 16.62 23.93
C LEU A 25 13.93 17.92 23.24
N GLY A 26 13.20 18.37 22.22
CA GLY A 26 13.45 19.65 21.53
C GLY A 26 13.19 20.86 22.42
N ALA A 27 12.28 20.76 23.37
CA ALA A 27 12.03 21.76 24.42
C ALA A 27 13.08 21.74 25.54
N GLY A 28 14.08 20.85 25.46
CA GLY A 28 15.18 20.78 26.45
C GLY A 28 14.88 19.91 27.65
N LEU A 29 13.79 19.14 27.66
CA LEU A 29 13.56 18.18 28.74
C LEU A 29 14.57 17.02 28.63
N ASP A 30 14.99 16.53 29.78
CA ASP A 30 15.77 15.31 29.89
C ASP A 30 14.91 14.09 29.46
N PHE A 31 15.58 13.01 29.06
CA PHE A 31 14.94 11.80 28.58
C PHE A 31 13.93 11.20 29.56
N SER A 32 14.28 11.18 30.86
CA SER A 32 13.43 10.61 31.90
C SER A 32 12.16 11.41 32.11
N SER A 33 12.25 12.74 32.13
CA SER A 33 11.10 13.64 32.25
C SER A 33 10.20 13.56 31.03
N ALA A 34 10.78 13.50 29.82
CA ALA A 34 10.03 13.32 28.59
C ALA A 34 9.24 12.00 28.57
N PHE A 35 9.86 10.88 28.96
CA PHE A 35 9.18 9.58 29.03
C PHE A 35 8.05 9.53 30.06
N ARG A 36 8.25 10.13 31.24
CA ARG A 36 7.21 10.20 32.29
C ARG A 36 5.97 10.97 31.78
N LEU A 37 6.19 12.12 31.15
CA LEU A 37 5.08 12.90 30.56
C LEU A 37 4.32 12.10 29.50
N LEU A 38 5.03 11.34 28.66
CA LEU A 38 4.40 10.46 27.68
C LEU A 38 3.55 9.37 28.34
N ILE A 39 4.04 8.74 29.39
CA ILE A 39 3.33 7.70 30.15
C ILE A 39 2.07 8.29 30.78
N ASP A 40 2.18 9.47 31.39
CA ASP A 40 1.09 10.13 32.12
C ASP A 40 -0.02 10.60 31.16
N SER A 41 0.34 11.03 29.94
CA SER A 41 -0.60 11.51 28.91
C SER A 41 -1.27 10.38 28.13
N GLU A 42 -0.71 9.15 28.15
CA GLU A 42 -1.25 8.04 27.34
C GLU A 42 -2.51 7.45 27.95
N SER A 43 -3.58 7.44 27.16
CA SER A 43 -4.89 6.92 27.56
C SER A 43 -5.08 5.42 27.29
N ASP A 44 -4.35 4.87 26.31
CA ASP A 44 -4.44 3.45 25.97
C ASP A 44 -3.57 2.62 26.91
N THR A 45 -4.20 1.80 27.73
CA THR A 45 -3.54 0.96 28.73
C THR A 45 -2.41 0.09 28.17
N ARG A 46 -2.55 -0.40 26.92
CA ARG A 46 -1.52 -1.24 26.28
C ARG A 46 -0.29 -0.41 25.89
N THR A 47 -0.51 0.75 25.29
CA THR A 47 0.56 1.67 24.91
C THR A 47 1.26 2.19 26.15
N ARG A 48 0.50 2.55 27.20
CA ARG A 48 1.05 2.97 28.48
C ARG A 48 1.96 1.91 29.09
N SER A 49 1.51 0.65 29.19
CA SER A 49 2.33 -0.46 29.72
C SER A 49 3.60 -0.69 28.90
N LEU A 50 3.53 -0.55 27.57
CA LEU A 50 4.72 -0.61 26.71
C LEU A 50 5.71 0.52 27.01
N LEU A 51 5.23 1.75 27.19
CA LEU A 51 6.07 2.90 27.50
C LEU A 51 6.71 2.75 28.88
N GLU A 52 5.98 2.25 29.88
CA GLU A 52 6.49 1.93 31.20
C GLU A 52 7.62 0.87 31.16
N GLU A 53 7.44 -0.19 30.36
CA GLU A 53 8.45 -1.22 30.14
C GLU A 53 9.71 -0.64 29.50
N LEU A 54 9.57 0.18 28.45
CA LEU A 54 10.68 0.86 27.79
C LEU A 54 11.43 1.78 28.75
N TYR A 55 10.69 2.58 29.52
CA TYR A 55 11.27 3.47 30.51
C TYR A 55 12.06 2.71 31.59
N ALA A 56 11.46 1.65 32.13
CA ALA A 56 12.13 0.83 33.14
C ALA A 56 13.43 0.19 32.62
N ASP A 57 13.44 -0.28 31.35
CA ASP A 57 14.64 -0.85 30.75
C ASP A 57 15.73 0.20 30.52
N VAL A 58 15.38 1.41 30.09
CA VAL A 58 16.36 2.50 29.93
C VAL A 58 16.91 2.98 31.26
N VAL A 59 16.09 3.10 32.30
CA VAL A 59 16.54 3.45 33.66
C VAL A 59 17.47 2.39 34.26
N ARG A 60 17.30 1.12 33.84
CA ARG A 60 18.23 0.02 34.20
C ARG A 60 19.55 0.04 33.41
N GLY A 61 19.75 1.00 32.54
CA GLY A 61 20.98 1.19 31.78
C GLY A 61 20.99 0.59 30.37
N MET A 62 19.86 0.11 29.88
CA MET A 62 19.75 -0.26 28.44
C MET A 62 19.72 0.98 27.58
N THR A 63 20.27 0.88 26.35
CA THR A 63 20.04 1.91 25.34
C THR A 63 18.59 1.84 24.83
N LEU A 64 18.06 2.96 24.35
CA LEU A 64 16.68 3.02 23.84
C LEU A 64 16.46 2.01 22.71
N ASP A 65 17.44 1.86 21.80
CA ASP A 65 17.34 0.87 20.72
C ASP A 65 17.26 -0.57 21.26
N GLN A 66 17.96 -0.90 22.33
CA GLN A 66 17.91 -2.22 22.96
C GLN A 66 16.54 -2.46 23.62
N ALA A 67 16.04 -1.49 24.39
CA ALA A 67 14.72 -1.56 25.01
C ALA A 67 13.62 -1.73 23.95
N MET A 68 13.66 -0.95 22.86
CA MET A 68 12.72 -1.07 21.74
C MET A 68 12.77 -2.45 21.06
N ARG A 69 13.97 -3.02 20.85
CA ARG A 69 14.13 -4.38 20.30
C ARG A 69 13.55 -5.44 21.23
N ARG A 70 13.80 -5.33 22.52
CA ARG A 70 13.32 -6.26 23.54
C ARG A 70 11.80 -6.31 23.60
N SER A 71 11.16 -5.15 23.54
CA SER A 71 9.68 -5.04 23.55
C SER A 71 9.01 -5.74 22.34
N GLY A 72 9.70 -5.85 21.21
CA GLY A 72 9.17 -6.42 19.96
C GLY A 72 8.05 -5.60 19.31
N ALA A 73 7.69 -4.44 19.88
CA ALA A 73 6.64 -3.56 19.37
C ALA A 73 7.11 -2.71 18.19
N PHE A 74 8.41 -2.43 18.11
CA PHE A 74 9.04 -1.60 17.10
C PHE A 74 9.66 -2.43 15.98
N ARG A 75 9.83 -1.84 14.81
CA ARG A 75 10.45 -2.50 13.67
C ARG A 75 11.98 -2.44 13.78
N PRO A 76 12.72 -3.40 13.21
CA PRO A 76 14.19 -3.38 13.21
C PRO A 76 14.78 -2.07 12.69
N PHE A 77 14.15 -1.48 11.68
CA PHE A 77 14.53 -0.17 11.14
C PHE A 77 14.48 0.96 12.18
N GLU A 78 13.37 1.08 12.93
CA GLU A 78 13.21 2.11 13.98
C GLU A 78 14.33 2.00 14.99
N CYS A 79 14.57 0.79 15.47
CA CYS A 79 15.67 0.51 16.39
C CYS A 79 17.04 0.84 15.78
N GLY A 80 17.22 0.58 14.48
CA GLY A 80 18.46 0.93 13.77
C GLY A 80 18.70 2.44 13.71
N VAL A 81 17.67 3.22 13.37
CA VAL A 81 17.72 4.69 13.33
C VAL A 81 17.99 5.26 14.71
N ILE A 82 17.27 4.81 15.74
CA ILE A 82 17.48 5.25 17.13
C ILE A 82 18.91 4.96 17.60
N ARG A 83 19.44 3.76 17.32
CA ARG A 83 20.84 3.40 17.64
C ARG A 83 21.83 4.40 17.06
N ILE A 84 21.65 4.83 15.82
CA ILE A 84 22.53 5.81 15.19
C ILE A 84 22.39 7.15 15.91
N GLY A 85 21.17 7.58 16.22
CA GLY A 85 20.93 8.81 16.97
C GLY A 85 21.57 8.82 18.35
N GLU A 86 21.48 7.71 19.10
CA GLU A 86 22.12 7.55 20.40
C GLU A 86 23.66 7.61 20.30
N ARG A 87 24.24 6.85 19.37
CA ARG A 87 25.71 6.80 19.20
C ARG A 87 26.30 8.12 18.71
N THR A 88 25.55 8.89 17.94
CA THR A 88 26.02 10.18 17.38
C THR A 88 25.61 11.38 18.23
N GLY A 89 24.89 11.18 19.33
CA GLY A 89 24.33 12.28 20.15
C GLY A 89 23.24 13.09 19.45
N ARG A 90 22.64 12.55 18.36
CA ARG A 90 21.65 13.24 17.52
C ARG A 90 20.25 12.64 17.65
N LEU A 91 19.88 12.17 18.86
CA LEU A 91 18.61 11.47 19.09
C LEU A 91 17.40 12.32 18.69
N ALA A 92 17.38 13.61 19.01
CA ALA A 92 16.27 14.51 18.62
C ALA A 92 16.07 14.55 17.09
N ARG A 93 17.16 14.57 16.30
CA ARG A 93 17.09 14.55 14.85
C ARG A 93 16.58 13.21 14.29
N THR A 94 16.92 12.09 14.94
CA THR A 94 16.43 10.78 14.52
C THR A 94 14.96 10.56 14.89
N LEU A 95 14.49 11.15 15.98
CA LEU A 95 13.08 11.14 16.36
C LEU A 95 12.24 11.99 15.37
N ASP A 96 12.74 13.17 15.00
CA ASP A 96 12.13 14.01 13.97
C ASP A 96 12.00 13.27 12.63
N PHE A 97 13.06 12.58 12.26
CA PHE A 97 13.08 11.69 11.11
C PHE A 97 11.97 10.62 11.16
N LEU A 98 11.87 9.88 12.27
CA LEU A 98 10.87 8.81 12.41
C LEU A 98 9.44 9.36 12.45
N ARG A 99 9.23 10.52 13.09
CA ARG A 99 7.97 11.27 13.03
C ARG A 99 7.57 11.57 11.59
N ASP A 100 8.46 12.22 10.83
CA ASP A 100 8.20 12.60 9.43
C ASP A 100 7.98 11.38 8.54
N TYR A 101 8.72 10.30 8.77
CA TYR A 101 8.55 9.04 8.05
C TYR A 101 7.13 8.48 8.27
N TYR A 102 6.68 8.36 9.53
CA TYR A 102 5.36 7.80 9.82
C TYR A 102 4.23 8.74 9.42
N ARG A 103 4.39 10.05 9.58
CA ARG A 103 3.43 11.07 9.11
C ARG A 103 3.20 10.97 7.60
N LYS A 104 4.28 10.91 6.81
CA LYS A 104 4.18 10.78 5.34
C LYS A 104 3.60 9.43 4.94
N ARG A 105 3.96 8.36 5.63
CA ARG A 105 3.40 7.03 5.40
C ARG A 105 1.90 6.98 5.70
N ALA A 106 1.45 7.56 6.81
CA ALA A 106 0.03 7.66 7.16
C ALA A 106 -0.74 8.50 6.15
N ALA A 107 -0.20 9.67 5.76
CA ALA A 107 -0.80 10.53 4.74
C ALA A 107 -0.94 9.81 3.39
N GLN A 108 0.09 9.09 2.95
CA GLN A 108 0.05 8.31 1.71
C GLN A 108 -0.99 7.19 1.77
N ARG A 109 -1.09 6.47 2.89
CA ARG A 109 -2.11 5.43 3.08
C ARG A 109 -3.52 6.01 3.03
N ARG A 110 -3.76 7.14 3.68
CA ARG A 110 -5.06 7.85 3.64
C ARG A 110 -5.42 8.29 2.23
N MET A 111 -4.46 8.84 1.48
CA MET A 111 -4.63 9.25 0.09
C MET A 111 -5.03 8.09 -0.81
N ILE A 112 -4.35 6.95 -0.71
CA ILE A 112 -4.67 5.75 -1.49
C ILE A 112 -6.07 5.22 -1.09
N ALA A 113 -6.35 5.13 0.21
CA ALA A 113 -7.65 4.68 0.70
C ALA A 113 -8.79 5.58 0.20
N SER A 114 -8.62 6.89 0.25
CA SER A 114 -9.60 7.87 -0.27
C SER A 114 -9.80 7.73 -1.77
N ALA A 115 -8.73 7.56 -2.55
CA ALA A 115 -8.81 7.41 -4.00
C ALA A 115 -9.52 6.12 -4.44
N VAL A 116 -9.44 5.05 -3.64
CA VAL A 116 -10.08 3.74 -3.94
C VAL A 116 -11.51 3.67 -3.41
N SER A 117 -11.86 4.48 -2.40
CA SER A 117 -13.15 4.40 -1.72
C SER A 117 -14.33 4.67 -2.68
N TYR A 118 -14.27 5.75 -3.45
CA TYR A 118 -15.32 6.14 -4.39
C TYR A 118 -15.55 5.08 -5.51
N PRO A 119 -14.53 4.60 -6.23
CA PRO A 119 -14.69 3.51 -7.21
C PRO A 119 -15.27 2.22 -6.60
N THR A 120 -14.92 1.90 -5.36
CA THR A 120 -15.44 0.70 -4.68
C THR A 120 -16.93 0.81 -4.41
N VAL A 121 -17.41 1.98 -3.97
CA VAL A 121 -18.83 2.22 -3.74
C VAL A 121 -19.63 2.12 -5.04
N ILE A 122 -19.17 2.78 -6.12
CA ILE A 122 -19.84 2.73 -7.43
C ILE A 122 -19.88 1.30 -7.96
N LEU A 123 -18.76 0.57 -7.89
CA LEU A 123 -18.71 -0.82 -8.33
C LEU A 123 -19.69 -1.70 -7.52
N GLY A 124 -19.77 -1.47 -6.21
CA GLY A 124 -20.72 -2.16 -5.33
C GLY A 124 -22.17 -1.93 -5.74
N VAL A 125 -22.54 -0.67 -5.99
CA VAL A 125 -23.89 -0.32 -6.48
C VAL A 125 -24.14 -0.93 -7.86
N ALA A 126 -23.18 -0.85 -8.77
CA ALA A 126 -23.28 -1.42 -10.10
C ALA A 126 -23.52 -2.93 -10.07
N VAL A 127 -22.74 -3.66 -9.27
CA VAL A 127 -22.91 -5.10 -9.05
C VAL A 127 -24.28 -5.41 -8.45
N ALA A 128 -24.74 -4.63 -7.49
CA ALA A 128 -26.06 -4.80 -6.88
C ALA A 128 -27.21 -4.61 -7.90
N VAL A 129 -27.12 -3.59 -8.75
CA VAL A 129 -28.11 -3.34 -9.81
C VAL A 129 -28.15 -4.50 -10.82
N VAL A 130 -26.98 -4.94 -11.29
CA VAL A 130 -26.89 -6.08 -12.24
C VAL A 130 -27.41 -7.36 -11.60
N ALA A 131 -27.03 -7.63 -10.34
CA ALA A 131 -27.51 -8.79 -9.62
C ALA A 131 -29.05 -8.77 -9.44
N PHE A 132 -29.62 -7.61 -9.10
CA PHE A 132 -31.06 -7.43 -8.99
C PHE A 132 -31.75 -7.67 -10.34
N MET A 133 -31.21 -7.12 -11.43
CA MET A 133 -31.77 -7.31 -12.77
C MET A 133 -31.77 -8.80 -13.16
N LEU A 134 -30.66 -9.50 -12.96
CA LEU A 134 -30.51 -10.92 -13.30
C LEU A 134 -31.29 -11.85 -12.35
N ALA A 135 -31.37 -11.54 -11.06
CA ALA A 135 -32.00 -12.43 -10.07
C ALA A 135 -33.51 -12.24 -9.93
N VAL A 136 -34.01 -11.03 -10.22
CA VAL A 136 -35.43 -10.68 -9.98
C VAL A 136 -36.14 -10.34 -11.27
N VAL A 137 -35.59 -9.38 -12.04
CA VAL A 137 -36.30 -8.82 -13.21
C VAL A 137 -36.34 -9.83 -14.36
N VAL A 138 -35.23 -10.45 -14.70
CA VAL A 138 -35.16 -11.43 -15.81
C VAL A 138 -36.07 -12.64 -15.57
N PRO A 139 -36.11 -13.30 -14.40
CA PRO A 139 -37.05 -14.40 -14.14
C PRO A 139 -38.52 -14.00 -14.19
N MET A 140 -38.85 -12.79 -13.70
CA MET A 140 -40.22 -12.27 -13.77
C MET A 140 -40.72 -12.17 -15.20
N PHE A 141 -39.88 -11.71 -16.11
CA PHE A 141 -40.23 -11.66 -17.53
C PHE A 141 -40.26 -13.05 -18.18
N GLU A 142 -39.37 -13.98 -17.77
CA GLU A 142 -39.39 -15.36 -18.22
C GLU A 142 -40.75 -16.02 -17.97
N GLU A 143 -41.35 -15.81 -16.78
CA GLU A 143 -42.69 -16.31 -16.46
C GLU A 143 -43.79 -15.71 -17.35
N VAL A 144 -43.69 -14.41 -17.68
CA VAL A 144 -44.64 -13.71 -18.54
C VAL A 144 -44.57 -14.30 -19.94
N TYR A 145 -43.39 -14.49 -20.51
CA TYR A 145 -43.24 -15.07 -21.85
C TYR A 145 -43.64 -16.54 -21.94
N ALA A 146 -43.35 -17.33 -20.91
CA ALA A 146 -43.78 -18.73 -20.87
C ALA A 146 -45.31 -18.86 -20.92
N ARG A 147 -46.04 -17.91 -20.36
CA ARG A 147 -47.52 -17.88 -20.44
C ARG A 147 -48.04 -17.47 -21.82
N MET A 148 -47.28 -16.70 -22.59
CA MET A 148 -47.67 -16.19 -23.90
C MET A 148 -47.44 -17.18 -25.02
N GLY A 149 -46.69 -18.28 -24.80
CA GLY A 149 -46.45 -19.35 -25.77
C GLY A 149 -45.68 -18.96 -27.02
N THR A 150 -44.88 -17.88 -26.96
CA THR A 150 -44.11 -17.34 -28.10
C THR A 150 -42.67 -17.79 -28.06
N ASP A 151 -42.08 -18.02 -29.24
CA ASP A 151 -40.66 -18.30 -29.38
C ASP A 151 -39.82 -17.09 -28.97
N MET A 152 -38.90 -17.33 -28.06
CA MET A 152 -38.02 -16.27 -27.54
C MET A 152 -36.85 -16.01 -28.49
N PRO A 153 -36.53 -14.72 -28.78
CA PRO A 153 -35.32 -14.37 -29.52
C PRO A 153 -34.04 -14.90 -28.84
N ALA A 154 -33.02 -15.22 -29.65
CA ALA A 154 -31.76 -15.81 -29.15
C ALA A 154 -31.07 -14.97 -28.06
N LEU A 155 -31.15 -13.63 -28.18
CA LEU A 155 -30.59 -12.72 -27.19
C LEU A 155 -31.27 -12.88 -25.81
N THR A 156 -32.60 -12.96 -25.79
CA THR A 156 -33.42 -13.17 -24.59
C THR A 156 -33.11 -14.51 -23.95
N GLN A 157 -33.03 -15.58 -24.75
CA GLN A 157 -32.65 -16.92 -24.28
C GLN A 157 -31.26 -16.91 -23.60
N THR A 158 -30.29 -16.21 -24.18
CA THR A 158 -28.94 -16.09 -23.62
C THR A 158 -28.94 -15.36 -22.26
N VAL A 159 -29.69 -14.26 -22.14
CA VAL A 159 -29.78 -13.49 -20.90
C VAL A 159 -30.47 -14.32 -19.80
N ILE A 160 -31.55 -15.06 -20.16
CA ILE A 160 -32.23 -15.95 -19.20
C ILE A 160 -31.31 -17.10 -18.76
N ALA A 161 -30.60 -17.75 -19.71
CA ALA A 161 -29.62 -18.77 -19.36
C ALA A 161 -28.54 -18.24 -18.41
N LEU A 162 -28.05 -17.02 -18.65
CA LEU A 162 -27.07 -16.36 -17.79
C LEU A 162 -27.67 -16.06 -16.41
N SER A 163 -28.93 -15.59 -16.32
CA SER A 163 -29.59 -15.28 -15.05
C SER A 163 -29.77 -16.51 -14.16
N ARG A 164 -30.08 -17.67 -14.75
CA ARG A 164 -30.25 -18.93 -14.01
C ARG A 164 -28.95 -19.45 -13.37
N VAL A 165 -27.83 -19.29 -14.06
CA VAL A 165 -26.52 -19.74 -13.56
C VAL A 165 -25.80 -18.67 -12.72
N PHE A 166 -26.18 -17.40 -12.86
CA PHE A 166 -25.53 -16.27 -12.19
C PHE A 166 -25.44 -16.43 -10.66
N PRO A 167 -26.52 -16.81 -9.92
CA PRO A 167 -26.42 -16.93 -8.46
C PRO A 167 -25.40 -17.98 -8.03
N ALA A 168 -25.36 -19.14 -8.72
CA ALA A 168 -24.42 -20.21 -8.43
C ALA A 168 -22.96 -19.77 -8.70
N TYR A 169 -22.71 -19.13 -9.84
CA TYR A 169 -21.39 -18.61 -10.19
C TYR A 169 -20.96 -17.44 -9.27
N ALA A 170 -21.90 -16.57 -8.87
CA ALA A 170 -21.61 -15.48 -7.94
C ALA A 170 -21.18 -16.01 -6.55
N VAL A 171 -21.87 -17.01 -6.03
CA VAL A 171 -21.50 -17.68 -4.76
C VAL A 171 -20.17 -18.42 -4.92
N ALA A 172 -19.99 -19.18 -6.00
CA ALA A 172 -18.73 -19.90 -6.26
C ALA A 172 -17.53 -18.93 -6.40
N ALA A 173 -17.71 -17.82 -7.13
CA ALA A 173 -16.69 -16.77 -7.25
C ALA A 173 -16.38 -16.11 -5.90
N GLY A 174 -17.38 -15.84 -5.07
CA GLY A 174 -17.20 -15.32 -3.72
C GLY A 174 -16.38 -16.26 -2.83
N ILE A 175 -16.72 -17.56 -2.85
CA ILE A 175 -15.98 -18.60 -2.10
C ILE A 175 -14.54 -18.71 -2.64
N ALA A 176 -14.36 -18.75 -3.97
CA ALA A 176 -13.05 -18.84 -4.59
C ALA A 176 -12.19 -17.62 -4.25
N MET A 177 -12.77 -16.42 -4.26
CA MET A 177 -12.06 -15.17 -3.89
C MET A 177 -11.67 -15.17 -2.41
N ALA A 178 -12.56 -15.59 -1.52
CA ALA A 178 -12.28 -15.75 -0.09
C ALA A 178 -11.17 -16.78 0.15
N ALA A 179 -11.24 -17.95 -0.51
CA ALA A 179 -10.22 -18.99 -0.42
C ALA A 179 -8.85 -18.48 -0.94
N LEU A 180 -8.84 -17.80 -2.09
CA LEU A 180 -7.63 -17.19 -2.66
C LEU A 180 -7.03 -16.12 -1.72
N PHE A 181 -7.88 -15.30 -1.10
CA PHE A 181 -7.46 -14.30 -0.13
C PHE A 181 -6.85 -14.93 1.13
N ILE A 182 -7.47 -15.98 1.67
CA ILE A 182 -6.96 -16.73 2.82
C ILE A 182 -5.64 -17.41 2.46
N LEU A 183 -5.57 -18.06 1.29
CA LEU A 183 -4.36 -18.70 0.79
C LEU A 183 -3.21 -17.68 0.62
N TYR A 184 -3.48 -16.55 -0.04
CA TYR A 184 -2.52 -15.47 -0.17
C TYR A 184 -2.06 -14.95 1.19
N ARG A 185 -2.98 -14.72 2.13
CA ARG A 185 -2.66 -14.25 3.49
C ARG A 185 -1.77 -15.22 4.25
N THR A 186 -2.01 -16.54 4.08
CA THR A 186 -1.25 -17.60 4.74
C THR A 186 0.14 -17.77 4.14
N TYR A 187 0.24 -17.74 2.81
CA TYR A 187 1.49 -17.99 2.09
C TYR A 187 2.26 -16.72 1.70
N ARG A 188 1.75 -15.52 1.99
CA ARG A 188 2.39 -14.24 1.62
C ARG A 188 3.81 -14.04 2.18
N SER A 189 4.20 -14.83 3.18
CA SER A 189 5.56 -14.80 3.75
C SER A 189 6.56 -15.65 2.95
N ARG A 190 6.09 -16.53 2.05
CA ARG A 190 6.96 -17.34 1.21
C ARG A 190 7.55 -16.49 0.09
N GLU A 191 8.84 -16.65 -0.14
CA GLU A 191 9.59 -15.86 -1.14
C GLU A 191 9.05 -16.05 -2.56
N GLU A 192 8.62 -17.26 -2.91
CA GLU A 192 8.02 -17.59 -4.21
C GLU A 192 6.72 -16.82 -4.46
N VAL A 193 5.84 -16.74 -3.44
CA VAL A 193 4.57 -16.00 -3.53
C VAL A 193 4.84 -14.48 -3.65
N GLN A 194 5.82 -13.97 -2.92
CA GLN A 194 6.23 -12.57 -3.01
C GLN A 194 6.79 -12.25 -4.40
N ARG A 195 7.60 -13.14 -4.97
CA ARG A 195 8.17 -12.99 -6.31
C ARG A 195 7.07 -13.01 -7.38
N LEU A 196 6.15 -13.99 -7.31
CA LEU A 196 5.06 -14.13 -8.28
C LEU A 196 4.10 -12.94 -8.23
N SER A 197 3.64 -12.57 -7.03
CA SER A 197 2.75 -11.42 -6.85
C SER A 197 3.38 -10.12 -7.32
N ALA A 198 4.65 -9.90 -7.02
CA ALA A 198 5.39 -8.73 -7.49
C ALA A 198 5.52 -8.70 -9.02
N ALA A 199 5.80 -9.85 -9.65
CA ALA A 199 5.91 -9.95 -11.12
C ALA A 199 4.56 -9.63 -11.79
N ILE A 200 3.45 -10.13 -11.24
CA ILE A 200 2.11 -9.82 -11.74
C ILE A 200 1.83 -8.31 -11.62
N ILE A 201 2.06 -7.73 -10.44
CA ILE A 201 1.80 -6.30 -10.20
C ILE A 201 2.64 -5.42 -11.13
N LEU A 202 3.94 -5.72 -11.30
CA LEU A 202 4.84 -4.92 -12.14
C LEU A 202 4.51 -5.03 -13.64
N ARG A 203 3.87 -6.12 -14.09
CA ARG A 203 3.42 -6.29 -15.48
C ARG A 203 2.13 -5.52 -15.78
N MET A 204 1.34 -5.18 -14.77
CA MET A 204 0.12 -4.38 -14.97
C MET A 204 0.49 -2.95 -15.37
N PRO A 205 -0.03 -2.43 -16.51
CA PRO A 205 0.45 -1.17 -17.07
C PRO A 205 0.26 0.03 -16.13
N ILE A 206 -0.86 0.08 -15.41
CA ILE A 206 -1.18 1.19 -14.50
C ILE A 206 -0.65 0.92 -13.10
N ALA A 207 -0.99 -0.24 -12.52
CA ALA A 207 -0.58 -0.59 -11.16
C ALA A 207 0.95 -0.72 -11.04
N GLY A 208 1.61 -1.30 -12.05
CA GLY A 208 3.07 -1.42 -12.07
C GLY A 208 3.78 -0.07 -12.11
N ALA A 209 3.27 0.90 -12.87
CA ALA A 209 3.83 2.25 -12.91
C ALA A 209 3.69 2.96 -11.54
N ILE A 210 2.53 2.85 -10.92
CA ILE A 210 2.27 3.44 -9.58
C ILE A 210 3.17 2.81 -8.53
N VAL A 211 3.28 1.48 -8.51
CA VAL A 211 4.11 0.77 -7.53
C VAL A 211 5.59 1.11 -7.73
N ARG A 212 6.10 1.19 -8.97
CA ARG A 212 7.48 1.63 -9.24
C ARG A 212 7.74 3.02 -8.72
N LYS A 213 6.91 4.01 -9.10
CA LYS A 213 7.06 5.40 -8.62
C LYS A 213 7.01 5.50 -7.10
N ASN A 214 6.08 4.77 -6.47
CA ASN A 214 5.96 4.71 -5.01
C ASN A 214 7.23 4.14 -4.35
N MET A 215 7.77 3.05 -4.88
CA MET A 215 8.98 2.44 -4.32
C MET A 215 10.21 3.32 -4.55
N GLN A 216 10.36 3.92 -5.73
CA GLN A 216 11.44 4.87 -6.02
C GLN A 216 11.35 6.09 -5.09
N ALA A 217 10.17 6.70 -4.92
CA ALA A 217 9.97 7.82 -4.01
C ALA A 217 10.33 7.45 -2.56
N GLN A 218 9.93 6.25 -2.12
CA GLN A 218 10.27 5.74 -0.79
C GLN A 218 11.77 5.53 -0.64
N CYS A 219 12.45 4.93 -1.64
CA CYS A 219 13.90 4.77 -1.62
C CYS A 219 14.63 6.11 -1.56
N CYS A 220 14.29 7.07 -2.43
CA CYS A 220 14.88 8.40 -2.43
C CYS A 220 14.68 9.12 -1.10
N LYS A 221 13.46 9.05 -0.55
CA LYS A 221 13.15 9.67 0.74
C LYS A 221 13.96 9.09 1.89
N MET A 222 14.09 7.77 1.92
CA MET A 222 14.90 7.10 2.95
C MET A 222 16.39 7.43 2.80
N LEU A 223 16.91 7.48 1.58
CA LEU A 223 18.30 7.90 1.34
C LEU A 223 18.55 9.34 1.78
N ASP A 224 17.69 10.30 1.36
CA ASP A 224 17.76 11.68 1.84
C ASP A 224 17.91 11.70 3.36
N MET A 225 16.96 11.08 4.03
CA MET A 225 16.84 11.18 5.48
C MET A 225 17.99 10.48 6.22
N LEU A 226 18.42 9.29 5.79
CA LEU A 226 19.51 8.56 6.43
C LEU A 226 20.85 9.25 6.19
N CYS A 227 21.13 9.66 4.95
CA CYS A 227 22.38 10.34 4.62
C CYS A 227 22.45 11.75 5.22
N ALA A 228 21.33 12.49 5.29
CA ALA A 228 21.26 13.77 5.99
C ALA A 228 21.49 13.64 7.51
N ALA A 229 21.10 12.50 8.10
CA ALA A 229 21.42 12.16 9.49
C ALA A 229 22.89 11.75 9.71
N GLY A 230 23.70 11.67 8.64
CA GLY A 230 25.12 11.28 8.69
C GLY A 230 25.34 9.76 8.66
N VAL A 231 24.34 8.98 8.26
CA VAL A 231 24.48 7.53 8.05
C VAL A 231 25.29 7.29 6.77
N PRO A 232 26.38 6.48 6.81
CA PRO A 232 27.10 6.09 5.62
C PRO A 232 26.18 5.41 4.60
N LEU A 233 26.40 5.66 3.30
CA LEU A 233 25.54 5.17 2.22
C LEU A 233 25.31 3.66 2.27
N LEU A 234 26.37 2.88 2.46
CA LEU A 234 26.27 1.42 2.56
C LEU A 234 25.34 0.99 3.70
N THR A 235 25.52 1.60 4.88
CA THR A 235 24.66 1.33 6.05
C THR A 235 23.21 1.76 5.77
N ALA A 236 23.01 2.90 5.11
CA ALA A 236 21.68 3.36 4.71
C ALA A 236 20.97 2.34 3.80
N ILE A 237 21.67 1.80 2.77
CA ILE A 237 21.13 0.77 1.88
C ILE A 237 20.78 -0.51 2.65
N GLN A 238 21.65 -0.96 3.56
CA GLN A 238 21.37 -2.12 4.43
C GLN A 238 20.15 -1.92 5.31
N MET A 239 19.97 -0.73 5.89
CA MET A 239 18.79 -0.39 6.69
C MET A 239 17.52 -0.34 5.83
N MET A 240 17.59 0.23 4.62
CA MET A 240 16.47 0.28 3.69
C MET A 240 15.96 -1.12 3.32
N ARG A 241 16.85 -2.09 3.18
CA ARG A 241 16.48 -3.50 2.94
C ARG A 241 15.56 -4.08 4.02
N GLU A 242 15.77 -3.71 5.28
CA GLU A 242 14.93 -4.18 6.40
C GLU A 242 13.52 -3.60 6.39
N VAL A 243 13.34 -2.43 5.77
CA VAL A 243 12.08 -1.66 5.75
C VAL A 243 11.25 -1.95 4.50
N ILE A 244 11.91 -2.07 3.35
CA ILE A 244 11.25 -2.25 2.07
C ILE A 244 10.73 -3.68 1.97
N ALA A 245 9.40 -3.81 2.10
CA ALA A 245 8.74 -5.11 2.08
C ALA A 245 8.56 -5.67 0.65
N PHE A 246 8.59 -4.82 -0.38
CA PHE A 246 8.36 -5.24 -1.75
C PHE A 246 9.56 -6.01 -2.30
N TYR A 247 9.35 -7.29 -2.58
CA TYR A 247 10.40 -8.27 -2.86
C TYR A 247 11.44 -7.82 -3.91
N PRO A 248 11.07 -7.31 -5.12
CA PRO A 248 12.06 -6.93 -6.12
C PRO A 248 13.02 -5.83 -5.64
N TYR A 249 12.49 -4.81 -4.96
CA TYR A 249 13.31 -3.73 -4.40
C TYR A 249 14.19 -4.21 -3.24
N ARG A 250 13.66 -5.04 -2.35
CA ARG A 250 14.45 -5.64 -1.28
C ARG A 250 15.63 -6.46 -1.83
N LYS A 251 15.38 -7.24 -2.89
CA LYS A 251 16.42 -8.05 -3.56
C LYS A 251 17.43 -7.18 -4.30
N SER A 252 16.99 -6.10 -4.96
CA SER A 252 17.91 -5.17 -5.60
C SER A 252 18.82 -4.48 -4.58
N LEU A 253 18.29 -4.06 -3.42
CA LEU A 253 19.09 -3.44 -2.35
C LEU A 253 20.15 -4.40 -1.79
N ASP A 254 19.89 -5.70 -1.70
CA ASP A 254 20.91 -6.69 -1.35
C ASP A 254 22.07 -6.70 -2.33
N THR A 255 21.76 -6.63 -3.62
CA THR A 255 22.79 -6.64 -4.66
C THR A 255 23.54 -5.32 -4.73
N ILE A 256 22.82 -4.21 -4.57
CA ILE A 256 23.40 -2.86 -4.51
C ILE A 256 24.39 -2.77 -3.33
N ALA A 257 23.98 -3.22 -2.12
CA ALA A 257 24.89 -3.22 -0.97
C ALA A 257 26.18 -4.00 -1.24
N ARG A 258 26.08 -5.21 -1.80
CA ARG A 258 27.27 -6.02 -2.17
C ARG A 258 28.16 -5.37 -3.23
N ARG A 259 27.58 -4.60 -4.16
CA ARG A 259 28.36 -3.85 -5.16
C ARG A 259 29.09 -2.67 -4.55
N LEU A 260 28.41 -1.94 -3.66
CA LEU A 260 29.05 -0.85 -2.90
C LEU A 260 30.19 -1.34 -2.02
N GLU A 261 30.05 -2.51 -1.37
CA GLU A 261 31.12 -3.17 -0.61
C GLU A 261 32.34 -3.51 -1.48
N LYS A 262 32.11 -3.79 -2.77
CA LYS A 262 33.17 -4.05 -3.76
C LYS A 262 33.75 -2.78 -4.38
N GLY A 263 33.29 -1.59 -3.97
CA GLY A 263 33.78 -0.30 -4.45
C GLY A 263 33.15 0.21 -5.75
N TYR A 264 32.07 -0.41 -6.24
CA TYR A 264 31.33 0.13 -7.39
C TYR A 264 30.57 1.40 -7.00
N ALA A 265 30.41 2.33 -7.93
CA ALA A 265 29.62 3.52 -7.74
C ALA A 265 28.12 3.17 -7.50
N PHE A 266 27.44 3.99 -6.71
CA PHE A 266 26.03 3.74 -6.39
C PHE A 266 25.13 3.80 -7.65
N ALA A 267 25.38 4.78 -8.53
CA ALA A 267 24.67 4.88 -9.80
C ALA A 267 24.84 3.60 -10.66
N GLU A 268 26.06 3.07 -10.77
CA GLU A 268 26.33 1.82 -11.51
C GLU A 268 25.64 0.61 -10.88
N ALA A 269 25.54 0.58 -9.55
CA ALA A 269 24.83 -0.48 -8.85
C ALA A 269 23.32 -0.46 -9.12
N LEU A 270 22.72 0.74 -9.26
CA LEU A 270 21.30 0.91 -9.62
C LEU A 270 21.02 0.53 -11.08
N GLU A 271 21.94 0.81 -12.00
CA GLU A 271 21.81 0.49 -13.43
C GLU A 271 21.67 -1.00 -13.73
N CYS A 272 22.04 -1.87 -12.78
CA CYS A 272 21.80 -3.31 -12.89
C CYS A 272 20.29 -3.68 -12.85
N PHE A 273 19.42 -2.75 -12.49
CA PHE A 273 17.99 -2.97 -12.33
C PHE A 273 17.16 -1.92 -13.08
N PRO A 274 17.26 -1.83 -14.43
CA PRO A 274 16.57 -0.79 -15.21
C PRO A 274 15.05 -0.89 -15.14
N GLU A 275 14.51 -2.07 -14.79
CA GLU A 275 13.07 -2.28 -14.59
C GLU A 275 12.53 -1.63 -13.29
N LEU A 276 13.41 -1.44 -12.30
CA LEU A 276 13.06 -0.89 -10.98
C LEU A 276 13.46 0.57 -10.82
N TYR A 277 14.62 0.94 -11.36
CA TYR A 277 15.18 2.29 -11.30
C TYR A 277 15.31 2.83 -12.73
N ASP A 278 14.55 3.88 -13.03
CA ASP A 278 14.57 4.45 -14.37
C ASP A 278 15.86 5.22 -14.66
N ARG A 279 16.11 5.50 -15.96
CA ARG A 279 17.31 6.21 -16.41
C ARG A 279 17.41 7.63 -15.81
N LYS A 280 16.27 8.28 -15.55
CA LYS A 280 16.25 9.63 -14.95
C LYS A 280 16.79 9.57 -13.53
N LEU A 281 16.32 8.61 -12.72
CA LEU A 281 16.78 8.44 -11.35
C LEU A 281 18.27 8.07 -11.28
N THR A 282 18.73 7.13 -12.11
CA THR A 282 20.14 6.71 -12.11
C THR A 282 21.08 7.86 -12.55
N ALA A 283 20.67 8.67 -13.52
CA ALA A 283 21.42 9.87 -13.93
C ALA A 283 21.51 10.90 -12.79
N ILE A 284 20.40 11.15 -12.08
CA ILE A 284 20.38 12.07 -10.93
C ILE A 284 21.30 11.55 -9.82
N VAL A 285 21.27 10.26 -9.53
CA VAL A 285 22.15 9.64 -8.52
C VAL A 285 23.61 9.78 -8.91
N ARG A 286 23.96 9.59 -10.18
CA ARG A 286 25.33 9.78 -10.68
C ARG A 286 25.86 11.19 -10.44
N VAL A 287 25.04 12.20 -10.77
CA VAL A 287 25.39 13.60 -10.51
C VAL A 287 25.49 13.87 -8.99
N ALA A 288 24.57 13.31 -8.21
CA ALA A 288 24.58 13.47 -6.76
C ALA A 288 25.82 12.86 -6.08
N GLU A 289 26.29 11.71 -6.57
CA GLU A 289 27.56 11.09 -6.15
C GLU A 289 28.76 11.98 -6.49
N GLN A 290 28.87 12.41 -7.75
CA GLN A 290 29.98 13.23 -8.21
C GLN A 290 30.08 14.59 -7.51
N THR A 291 28.93 15.18 -7.15
CA THR A 291 28.86 16.48 -6.48
C THR A 291 28.84 16.37 -4.95
N ASN A 292 28.85 15.17 -4.39
CA ASN A 292 28.68 14.89 -2.94
C ASN A 292 27.43 15.55 -2.33
N ARG A 293 26.34 15.63 -3.12
CA ARG A 293 25.05 16.25 -2.74
C ARG A 293 23.91 15.23 -2.73
N LEU A 294 24.24 13.98 -2.40
CA LEU A 294 23.26 12.87 -2.44
C LEU A 294 21.99 13.14 -1.63
N PRO A 295 22.05 13.63 -0.36
CA PRO A 295 20.82 13.86 0.41
C PRO A 295 19.89 14.88 -0.23
N GLU A 296 20.45 16.02 -0.67
CA GLU A 296 19.69 17.12 -1.27
C GLU A 296 18.99 16.68 -2.56
N MET A 297 19.73 16.03 -3.48
CA MET A 297 19.18 15.58 -4.75
C MET A 297 18.17 14.45 -4.57
N MET A 298 18.38 13.57 -3.58
CA MET A 298 17.40 12.52 -3.24
C MET A 298 16.12 13.11 -2.64
N ARG A 299 16.21 14.20 -1.88
CA ARG A 299 15.02 14.92 -1.39
C ARG A 299 14.20 15.48 -2.54
N GLN A 300 14.83 16.22 -3.45
CA GLN A 300 14.15 16.77 -4.62
C GLN A 300 13.51 15.70 -5.48
N GLN A 301 14.23 14.61 -5.72
CA GLN A 301 13.68 13.49 -6.49
C GLN A 301 12.54 12.76 -5.78
N ALA A 302 12.60 12.61 -4.45
CA ALA A 302 11.53 12.02 -3.66
C ALA A 302 10.24 12.87 -3.72
N ASP A 303 10.38 14.19 -3.63
CA ASP A 303 9.24 15.10 -3.70
C ASP A 303 8.63 15.10 -5.12
N ALA A 304 9.44 15.17 -6.17
CA ALA A 304 8.99 15.08 -7.56
C ALA A 304 8.26 13.74 -7.86
N LEU A 305 8.84 12.61 -7.44
CA LEU A 305 8.20 11.30 -7.60
C LEU A 305 6.90 11.17 -6.80
N THR A 306 6.82 11.83 -5.63
CA THR A 306 5.59 11.86 -4.82
C THR A 306 4.48 12.65 -5.51
N GLU A 307 4.79 13.78 -6.12
CA GLU A 307 3.85 14.58 -6.92
C GLU A 307 3.37 13.81 -8.16
N GLU A 308 4.31 13.20 -8.90
CA GLU A 308 3.98 12.34 -10.04
C GLU A 308 3.09 11.17 -9.65
N LEU A 309 3.33 10.55 -8.48
CA LEU A 309 2.52 9.49 -7.94
C LEU A 309 1.10 9.97 -7.60
N GLN A 310 0.98 11.11 -6.93
CA GLN A 310 -0.31 11.73 -6.60
C GLN A 310 -1.12 12.06 -7.85
N TYR A 311 -0.46 12.61 -8.87
CA TYR A 311 -1.09 12.88 -10.15
C TYR A 311 -1.60 11.59 -10.83
N ALA A 312 -0.77 10.55 -10.86
CA ALA A 312 -1.14 9.26 -11.45
C ALA A 312 -2.35 8.63 -10.72
N ILE A 313 -2.38 8.67 -9.39
CA ILE A 313 -3.51 8.15 -8.59
C ILE A 313 -4.79 8.95 -8.86
N ARG A 314 -4.72 10.29 -8.88
CA ARG A 314 -5.88 11.14 -9.20
C ARG A 314 -6.42 10.87 -10.60
N ARG A 315 -5.54 10.79 -11.59
CA ARG A 315 -5.93 10.49 -12.98
C ARG A 315 -6.60 9.14 -13.12
N MET A 316 -6.15 8.13 -12.38
CA MET A 316 -6.85 6.83 -12.34
C MET A 316 -8.29 6.98 -11.84
N GLY A 317 -8.49 7.70 -10.74
CA GLY A 317 -9.83 7.93 -10.17
C GLY A 317 -10.77 8.56 -11.18
N THR A 318 -10.33 9.59 -11.89
CA THR A 318 -11.15 10.29 -12.90
C THR A 318 -11.44 9.46 -14.16
N MET A 319 -10.60 8.48 -14.52
CA MET A 319 -10.84 7.62 -15.68
C MET A 319 -11.74 6.41 -15.38
N ILE A 320 -11.72 5.93 -14.13
CA ILE A 320 -12.52 4.77 -13.72
C ILE A 320 -14.03 5.11 -13.78
N GLU A 321 -14.42 6.31 -13.40
CA GLU A 321 -15.81 6.72 -13.30
C GLU A 321 -16.54 6.66 -14.65
N PRO A 322 -16.11 7.34 -15.75
CA PRO A 322 -16.77 7.25 -17.03
C PRO A 322 -16.77 5.82 -17.58
N SER A 323 -15.70 5.07 -17.35
CA SER A 323 -15.59 3.68 -17.81
C SER A 323 -16.62 2.78 -17.13
N LEU A 324 -16.82 2.95 -15.81
CA LEU A 324 -17.82 2.19 -15.04
C LEU A 324 -19.25 2.54 -15.50
N ILE A 325 -19.55 3.82 -15.65
CA ILE A 325 -20.88 4.27 -16.12
C ILE A 325 -21.17 3.69 -17.49
N LEU A 326 -20.20 3.72 -18.41
CA LEU A 326 -20.36 3.17 -19.75
C LEU A 326 -20.59 1.66 -19.73
N ILE A 327 -19.79 0.91 -18.99
CA ILE A 327 -19.91 -0.56 -18.88
C ILE A 327 -21.27 -0.94 -18.30
N VAL A 328 -21.68 -0.31 -17.19
CA VAL A 328 -22.96 -0.59 -16.54
C VAL A 328 -24.13 -0.18 -17.43
N GLY A 329 -24.04 0.98 -18.07
CA GLY A 329 -25.06 1.47 -19.01
C GLY A 329 -25.26 0.52 -20.20
N ILE A 330 -24.18 0.04 -20.81
CA ILE A 330 -24.25 -0.95 -21.89
C ILE A 330 -24.88 -2.25 -21.39
N LEU A 331 -24.47 -2.73 -20.23
CA LEU A 331 -24.97 -3.99 -19.68
C LEU A 331 -26.47 -3.93 -19.36
N VAL A 332 -26.92 -2.84 -18.73
CA VAL A 332 -28.34 -2.59 -18.46
C VAL A 332 -29.13 -2.44 -19.77
N ALA A 333 -28.60 -1.71 -20.75
CA ALA A 333 -29.21 -1.56 -22.05
C ALA A 333 -29.39 -2.90 -22.75
N VAL A 334 -28.39 -3.78 -22.75
CA VAL A 334 -28.47 -5.13 -23.31
C VAL A 334 -29.56 -5.95 -22.64
N ILE A 335 -29.66 -5.92 -21.32
CA ILE A 335 -30.69 -6.62 -20.55
C ILE A 335 -32.08 -6.08 -20.94
N LEU A 336 -32.28 -4.76 -20.97
CA LEU A 336 -33.54 -4.14 -21.33
C LEU A 336 -33.96 -4.48 -22.78
N ILE A 337 -33.06 -4.36 -23.76
CA ILE A 337 -33.30 -4.73 -25.14
C ILE A 337 -33.72 -6.20 -25.22
N ALA A 338 -32.99 -7.10 -24.58
CA ALA A 338 -33.32 -8.53 -24.57
C ALA A 338 -34.73 -8.82 -24.03
N MET A 339 -35.18 -8.01 -23.08
CA MET A 339 -36.49 -8.17 -22.43
C MET A 339 -37.64 -7.54 -23.22
N TYR A 340 -37.40 -6.40 -23.87
CA TYR A 340 -38.45 -5.74 -24.68
C TYR A 340 -38.55 -6.27 -26.09
N MET A 341 -37.50 -6.87 -26.65
CA MET A 341 -37.46 -7.39 -28.02
C MET A 341 -38.63 -8.35 -28.36
N PRO A 342 -39.01 -9.32 -27.48
CA PRO A 342 -40.14 -10.19 -27.74
C PRO A 342 -41.48 -9.43 -27.78
N MET A 343 -41.65 -8.38 -26.98
CA MET A 343 -42.88 -7.56 -26.97
C MET A 343 -43.09 -6.82 -28.31
N PHE A 344 -42.00 -6.30 -28.90
CA PHE A 344 -42.06 -5.66 -30.20
C PHE A 344 -42.37 -6.64 -31.33
N SER A 345 -41.86 -7.88 -31.25
CA SER A 345 -42.18 -8.92 -32.23
C SER A 345 -43.68 -9.29 -32.19
N LEU A 346 -44.28 -9.36 -31.00
CA LEU A 346 -45.70 -9.61 -30.84
C LEU A 346 -46.55 -8.47 -31.39
N ALA A 347 -46.17 -7.20 -31.14
CA ALA A 347 -46.87 -6.03 -31.64
C ALA A 347 -46.80 -5.94 -33.19
N GLY A 348 -45.74 -6.45 -33.81
CA GLY A 348 -45.60 -6.52 -35.28
C GLY A 348 -46.40 -7.62 -35.95
N PHE A 349 -46.92 -8.63 -35.21
CA PHE A 349 -47.78 -9.68 -35.74
C PHE A 349 -49.29 -9.32 -35.70
N ILE A 350 -49.65 -8.16 -35.07
CA ILE A 350 -51.04 -7.70 -34.96
C ILE A 350 -51.45 -6.73 -36.08
N ASN A 351 -50.53 -6.40 -37.00
CA ASN A 351 -50.82 -5.71 -38.25
C ASN A 351 -50.60 -6.69 -39.42
#